data_9ed8483e452dcf7b0ded57c23e54ec30
#
_entry.id   9ed8483e452dcf7b0ded57c23e54ec30
#
_cell.length_a   1.000
_cell.length_b   1.000
_cell.length_c   1.000
_cell.angle_alpha   90.00
_cell.angle_beta   90.00
_cell.angle_gamma   90.00
#
_symmetry.space_group_name_H-M   'P 1'
#
loop_
_entity.id
_entity.type
_entity.pdbx_description
1 polymer ?
#
loop_
_entity_poly.entity_id
_entity_poly.type
_entity_poly.pdbx_seq_one_letter_code
_entity_poly.pdbx_strand_id
1 'polypeptide(L)'
;MSALIHLEEPTLRFAHGQHLPHPKDGLTLFGPYSQTPGSLRYGVIGTAEGIALFNRWSSRVLSYIPAFAGSPFRTRSDTEHGKLAHQYYPGFQAVFQMLWNSRPEIVCELPDDALARALKVHDRNTRVAKAVKVYAKKLTRLNYDSEHKPDLWFVVVPTDVYLYCRPLSDAPRDYLPGTRAEDATQLDLFADPGEADQFAEDYHEALLFKPDFHNQLKARLLKHQIITQLLRHDTLESCLQPPDSPPRDRQDPATIAWNLTTAIYYKTRRRPWILTDPRPGVCYMGLVFKRLAQTQRDRNACCGAQMFLEDGQGMVFKGALGPWYSEDTRECHLNKAEAEKLLALAAGSYATEHGGTPPREMFIHGSVRFNEEEWAGFAAAAEKCGTRVVGVRIRKLYNDVKLFRRETRPVLRGTALKLSDRKALLWTSGFAPRLNTYPGWNVPNPLDIEICNGEADIETVLRDIMRLTKLNYNSCNFADGLPITLKFASKVGDILTTLPFDDDGGQDSDNPKPLPFWHYI
;
A
#
# COMPACT_ATOMS: atom_id res chain seq x y z
N MET A 1 -23.36 21.03 -21.63
CA MET A 1 -24.09 21.46 -20.40
C MET A 1 -23.56 20.65 -19.22
N SER A 2 -23.31 21.29 -18.09
CA SER A 2 -22.93 20.56 -16.85
C SER A 2 -24.14 19.78 -16.32
N ALA A 3 -23.95 18.50 -16.05
CA ALA A 3 -25.00 17.63 -15.54
C ALA A 3 -24.54 16.93 -14.25
N LEU A 4 -25.40 16.92 -13.26
CA LEU A 4 -25.19 16.13 -12.05
C LEU A 4 -25.77 14.74 -12.29
N ILE A 5 -24.92 13.73 -12.10
CA ILE A 5 -25.28 12.31 -12.27
C ILE A 5 -24.94 11.55 -10.99
N HIS A 6 -25.56 10.41 -10.79
CA HIS A 6 -25.22 9.48 -9.73
C HIS A 6 -24.84 8.13 -10.33
N LEU A 7 -23.65 7.65 -9.97
CA LEU A 7 -23.14 6.35 -10.35
C LEU A 7 -23.51 5.34 -9.27
N GLU A 8 -23.99 4.18 -9.67
CA GLU A 8 -24.29 3.09 -8.76
C GLU A 8 -23.01 2.61 -8.02
N GLU A 9 -23.19 2.15 -6.78
CA GLU A 9 -22.09 1.60 -5.99
C GLU A 9 -21.60 0.29 -6.62
N PRO A 10 -20.30 0.18 -6.95
CA PRO A 10 -19.76 -1.05 -7.53
C PRO A 10 -19.92 -2.24 -6.59
N THR A 11 -20.37 -3.36 -7.13
CA THR A 11 -20.48 -4.63 -6.41
C THR A 11 -19.21 -5.46 -6.54
N LEU A 12 -18.98 -6.27 -5.50
CA LEU A 12 -17.86 -7.19 -5.38
C LEU A 12 -18.39 -8.62 -5.47
N ARG A 13 -17.62 -9.48 -6.09
CA ARG A 13 -17.93 -10.91 -6.24
C ARG A 13 -17.16 -11.70 -5.19
N PHE A 14 -17.88 -12.60 -4.53
CA PHE A 14 -17.40 -13.50 -3.48
C PHE A 14 -17.55 -14.97 -3.89
N ALA A 15 -17.41 -15.87 -2.92
CA ALA A 15 -17.65 -17.29 -3.13
C ALA A 15 -19.02 -17.56 -3.74
N HIS A 16 -19.14 -18.69 -4.43
CA HIS A 16 -20.38 -19.17 -5.06
C HIS A 16 -21.03 -18.17 -6.03
N GLY A 17 -20.22 -17.27 -6.61
CA GLY A 17 -20.71 -16.25 -7.53
C GLY A 17 -21.60 -15.18 -6.91
N GLN A 18 -21.61 -15.03 -5.58
CA GLN A 18 -22.44 -14.07 -4.88
C GLN A 18 -21.86 -12.66 -4.94
N HIS A 19 -22.75 -11.66 -4.95
CA HIS A 19 -22.37 -10.26 -5.15
C HIS A 19 -22.90 -9.36 -4.04
N LEU A 20 -22.03 -8.52 -3.47
CA LEU A 20 -22.40 -7.49 -2.50
C LEU A 20 -21.49 -6.25 -2.63
N PRO A 21 -21.97 -5.05 -2.32
CA PRO A 21 -21.13 -3.86 -2.38
C PRO A 21 -20.16 -3.73 -1.18
N HIS A 22 -20.42 -4.41 -0.06
CA HIS A 22 -19.62 -4.28 1.16
C HIS A 22 -18.73 -5.50 1.38
N PRO A 23 -17.38 -5.33 1.46
CA PRO A 23 -16.46 -6.46 1.59
C PRO A 23 -16.70 -7.30 2.85
N LYS A 24 -16.93 -6.68 4.01
CA LYS A 24 -17.19 -7.41 5.27
C LYS A 24 -18.47 -8.24 5.21
N ASP A 25 -19.53 -7.71 4.60
CA ASP A 25 -20.79 -8.44 4.43
C ASP A 25 -20.60 -9.66 3.54
N GLY A 26 -19.95 -9.47 2.39
CA GLY A 26 -19.71 -10.56 1.45
C GLY A 26 -18.83 -11.65 2.02
N LEU A 27 -17.75 -11.28 2.69
CA LEU A 27 -16.88 -12.23 3.37
C LEU A 27 -17.59 -12.97 4.52
N THR A 28 -18.43 -12.28 5.28
CA THR A 28 -19.17 -12.90 6.40
C THR A 28 -20.23 -13.88 5.90
N LEU A 29 -20.94 -13.52 4.85
CA LEU A 29 -22.10 -14.31 4.36
C LEU A 29 -21.69 -15.42 3.40
N PHE A 30 -20.70 -15.20 2.58
CA PHE A 30 -20.38 -16.10 1.46
C PHE A 30 -18.95 -16.64 1.52
N GLY A 31 -18.05 -15.98 2.23
CA GLY A 31 -16.62 -16.29 2.22
C GLY A 31 -15.87 -15.65 1.03
N PRO A 32 -14.57 -15.91 0.93
CA PRO A 32 -13.71 -15.25 -0.05
C PRO A 32 -13.94 -15.76 -1.47
N TYR A 33 -13.62 -14.93 -2.46
CA TYR A 33 -13.67 -15.32 -3.87
C TYR A 33 -12.79 -16.53 -4.19
N SER A 34 -11.54 -16.54 -3.70
CA SER A 34 -10.66 -17.70 -3.86
C SER A 34 -11.04 -18.80 -2.87
N GLN A 35 -11.60 -19.89 -3.35
CA GLN A 35 -12.08 -21.00 -2.54
C GLN A 35 -11.07 -22.16 -2.44
N THR A 36 -9.80 -21.93 -2.76
CA THR A 36 -8.79 -22.99 -2.68
C THR A 36 -8.56 -23.39 -1.21
N PRO A 37 -8.84 -24.65 -0.85
CA PRO A 37 -8.53 -25.15 0.48
C PRO A 37 -7.05 -24.98 0.82
N GLY A 38 -6.74 -24.77 2.09
CA GLY A 38 -5.35 -24.69 2.53
C GLY A 38 -5.22 -24.17 3.95
N SER A 39 -3.98 -24.14 4.40
CA SER A 39 -3.60 -23.58 5.69
C SER A 39 -2.60 -22.45 5.51
N LEU A 40 -2.61 -21.51 6.43
CA LEU A 40 -1.59 -20.46 6.52
C LEU A 40 -0.31 -21.07 7.09
N ARG A 41 0.73 -21.14 6.26
CA ARG A 41 2.09 -21.50 6.69
C ARG A 41 2.88 -20.23 6.92
N TYR A 42 3.35 -20.01 8.11
CA TYR A 42 3.97 -18.74 8.46
C TYR A 42 5.18 -18.90 9.38
N GLY A 43 6.10 -17.93 9.26
CA GLY A 43 7.18 -17.72 10.21
C GLY A 43 6.90 -16.50 11.08
N VAL A 44 7.50 -16.43 12.25
CA VAL A 44 7.44 -15.30 13.17
C VAL A 44 8.84 -14.86 13.56
N ILE A 45 9.09 -13.56 13.49
CA ILE A 45 10.33 -12.94 13.95
C ILE A 45 10.04 -11.74 14.84
N GLY A 46 10.70 -11.65 15.98
CA GLY A 46 10.56 -10.55 16.95
C GLY A 46 11.35 -10.80 18.21
N THR A 47 11.24 -9.92 19.20
CA THR A 47 11.74 -10.16 20.56
C THR A 47 10.90 -11.23 21.27
N ALA A 48 11.38 -11.80 22.35
CA ALA A 48 10.64 -12.78 23.16
C ALA A 48 9.26 -12.24 23.56
N GLU A 49 9.20 -10.99 24.04
CA GLU A 49 7.96 -10.30 24.38
C GLU A 49 7.04 -10.15 23.15
N GLY A 50 7.60 -9.72 22.01
CA GLY A 50 6.86 -9.57 20.77
C GLY A 50 6.24 -10.87 20.28
N ILE A 51 6.98 -11.98 20.34
CA ILE A 51 6.49 -13.31 19.96
C ILE A 51 5.37 -13.75 20.92
N ALA A 52 5.52 -13.54 22.22
CA ALA A 52 4.47 -13.84 23.19
C ALA A 52 3.19 -13.01 22.93
N LEU A 53 3.34 -11.74 22.58
CA LEU A 53 2.24 -10.86 22.22
C LEU A 53 1.56 -11.31 20.92
N PHE A 54 2.34 -11.70 19.91
CA PHE A 54 1.84 -12.27 18.67
C PHE A 54 1.00 -13.54 18.93
N ASN A 55 1.47 -14.45 19.76
CA ASN A 55 0.76 -15.70 20.08
C ASN A 55 -0.61 -15.43 20.72
N ARG A 56 -0.69 -14.44 21.63
CA ARG A 56 -1.97 -14.01 22.22
C ARG A 56 -2.90 -13.40 21.16
N TRP A 57 -2.36 -12.53 20.31
CA TRP A 57 -3.11 -11.90 19.23
C TRP A 57 -3.59 -12.92 18.19
N SER A 58 -2.73 -13.84 17.75
CA SER A 58 -3.11 -14.86 16.77
C SER A 58 -4.27 -15.73 17.29
N SER A 59 -4.25 -16.11 18.57
CA SER A 59 -5.37 -16.80 19.20
C SER A 59 -6.64 -15.94 19.23
N ARG A 60 -6.51 -14.63 19.44
CA ARG A 60 -7.65 -13.69 19.47
C ARG A 60 -8.33 -13.57 18.12
N VAL A 61 -7.59 -13.49 17.02
CA VAL A 61 -8.16 -13.34 15.67
C VAL A 61 -8.75 -14.64 15.10
N LEU A 62 -8.51 -15.77 15.73
CA LEU A 62 -9.20 -17.02 15.40
C LEU A 62 -10.64 -17.07 15.95
N SER A 63 -10.95 -16.21 16.91
CA SER A 63 -12.23 -16.16 17.61
C SER A 63 -13.06 -14.94 17.22
N TYR A 64 -14.34 -14.96 17.58
CA TYR A 64 -15.24 -13.83 17.45
C TYR A 64 -14.74 -12.61 18.24
N ILE A 65 -14.73 -11.43 17.61
CA ILE A 65 -14.42 -10.15 18.24
C ILE A 65 -15.65 -9.23 18.08
N PRO A 66 -16.30 -8.81 19.17
CA PRO A 66 -17.49 -7.97 19.09
C PRO A 66 -17.17 -6.60 18.50
N ALA A 67 -18.15 -6.00 17.85
CA ALA A 67 -18.07 -4.61 17.43
C ALA A 67 -18.07 -3.70 18.66
N PHE A 68 -17.28 -2.65 18.62
CA PHE A 68 -17.27 -1.66 19.69
C PHE A 68 -18.54 -0.81 19.68
N ALA A 69 -19.25 -0.77 20.81
CA ALA A 69 -20.52 -0.05 20.95
C ALA A 69 -20.36 1.47 21.13
N GLY A 70 -19.18 1.95 21.51
CA GLY A 70 -18.89 3.34 21.80
C GLY A 70 -17.72 3.87 20.99
N SER A 71 -17.93 4.62 19.91
CA SER A 71 -16.86 5.38 19.27
C SER A 71 -16.54 6.62 20.12
N PRO A 72 -15.27 6.90 20.48
CA PRO A 72 -14.88 8.13 21.18
C PRO A 72 -15.15 9.41 20.37
N PHE A 73 -15.43 9.26 19.09
CA PHE A 73 -15.70 10.34 18.15
C PHE A 73 -17.19 10.56 17.86
N ARG A 74 -18.08 10.00 18.69
CA ARG A 74 -19.52 10.15 18.50
C ARG A 74 -20.04 11.42 19.16
N THR A 75 -20.67 12.25 18.36
CA THR A 75 -21.68 13.20 18.86
C THR A 75 -22.93 12.44 19.30
N ARG A 76 -23.68 12.97 20.27
CA ARG A 76 -24.88 12.35 20.85
C ARG A 76 -25.96 11.92 19.84
N SER A 77 -25.94 12.47 18.61
CA SER A 77 -26.87 12.14 17.51
C SER A 77 -26.48 10.89 16.70
N ASP A 78 -25.25 10.38 16.83
CA ASP A 78 -24.73 9.32 15.95
C ASP A 78 -24.86 7.90 16.50
N THR A 79 -25.49 7.73 17.68
CA THR A 79 -25.54 6.45 18.40
C THR A 79 -26.25 5.33 17.65
N GLU A 80 -27.23 5.63 16.80
CA GLU A 80 -27.90 4.62 15.99
C GLU A 80 -27.24 4.42 14.62
N HIS A 81 -26.71 5.48 14.02
CA HIS A 81 -26.18 5.47 12.65
C HIS A 81 -24.76 4.89 12.53
N GLY A 82 -23.95 5.01 13.58
CA GLY A 82 -22.57 4.50 13.56
C GLY A 82 -22.42 2.99 13.74
N LYS A 83 -23.47 2.28 14.14
CA LYS A 83 -23.41 0.82 14.38
C LYS A 83 -23.12 0.00 13.11
N LEU A 84 -23.54 0.47 11.94
CA LEU A 84 -23.34 -0.23 10.67
C LEU A 84 -21.91 -0.06 10.10
N ALA A 85 -21.19 0.98 10.52
CA ALA A 85 -19.80 1.20 10.11
C ALA A 85 -18.81 0.31 10.88
N HIS A 86 -19.15 -0.04 12.13
CA HIS A 86 -18.35 -0.88 13.01
C HIS A 86 -18.99 -2.26 13.12
N GLN A 87 -18.46 -3.21 12.34
CA GLN A 87 -18.95 -4.58 12.34
C GLN A 87 -18.06 -5.45 13.22
N TYR A 88 -18.68 -6.44 13.90
CA TYR A 88 -17.96 -7.51 14.58
C TYR A 88 -17.07 -8.29 13.59
N TYR A 89 -16.06 -8.93 14.11
CA TYR A 89 -15.21 -9.84 13.36
C TYR A 89 -15.52 -11.30 13.73
N PRO A 90 -15.94 -12.15 12.77
CA PRO A 90 -16.38 -13.52 13.07
C PRO A 90 -15.27 -14.50 13.47
N GLY A 91 -14.02 -14.18 13.21
CA GLY A 91 -12.86 -15.06 13.32
C GLY A 91 -12.30 -15.46 11.95
N PHE A 92 -10.99 -15.71 11.89
CA PHE A 92 -10.26 -15.91 10.62
C PHE A 92 -10.83 -17.06 9.78
N GLN A 93 -11.02 -18.23 10.39
CA GLN A 93 -11.51 -19.40 9.67
C GLN A 93 -12.96 -19.23 9.20
N ALA A 94 -13.79 -18.57 9.99
CA ALA A 94 -15.18 -18.30 9.63
C ALA A 94 -15.28 -17.36 8.41
N VAL A 95 -14.37 -16.36 8.33
CA VAL A 95 -14.36 -15.35 7.26
C VAL A 95 -13.69 -15.87 5.99
N PHE A 96 -12.52 -16.51 6.11
CA PHE A 96 -11.68 -16.83 4.95
C PHE A 96 -11.69 -18.31 4.57
N GLN A 97 -12.39 -19.16 5.31
CA GLN A 97 -12.49 -20.61 5.04
C GLN A 97 -11.12 -21.27 4.88
N MET A 98 -10.11 -20.74 5.59
CA MET A 98 -8.73 -21.17 5.56
C MET A 98 -8.26 -21.49 6.97
N LEU A 99 -7.54 -22.58 7.15
CA LEU A 99 -6.96 -22.92 8.43
C LEU A 99 -5.79 -21.97 8.74
N TRP A 100 -5.72 -21.53 9.99
CA TRP A 100 -4.55 -20.86 10.52
C TRP A 100 -3.86 -21.85 11.46
N ASN A 101 -2.68 -22.32 11.08
CA ASN A 101 -1.93 -23.26 11.91
C ASN A 101 -1.65 -22.64 13.28
N SER A 102 -1.91 -23.42 14.34
CA SER A 102 -1.70 -22.96 15.71
C SER A 102 -0.22 -22.73 16.05
N ARG A 103 0.67 -23.31 15.27
CA ARG A 103 2.13 -23.18 15.44
C ARG A 103 2.74 -22.63 14.15
N PRO A 104 3.67 -21.66 14.26
CA PRO A 104 4.46 -21.21 13.13
C PRO A 104 5.41 -22.31 12.65
N GLU A 105 5.73 -22.33 11.37
CA GLU A 105 6.75 -23.22 10.78
C GLU A 105 8.14 -22.87 11.36
N ILE A 106 8.41 -21.58 11.53
CA ILE A 106 9.68 -21.09 12.03
C ILE A 106 9.43 -19.96 13.02
N VAL A 107 10.10 -20.04 14.18
CA VAL A 107 10.16 -18.96 15.17
C VAL A 107 11.58 -18.43 15.23
N CYS A 108 11.76 -17.15 15.05
CA CYS A 108 13.05 -16.47 15.17
C CYS A 108 12.99 -15.40 16.26
N GLU A 109 13.57 -15.71 17.39
CA GLU A 109 13.74 -14.76 18.47
C GLU A 109 14.95 -13.86 18.20
N LEU A 110 14.74 -12.56 18.34
CA LEU A 110 15.78 -11.55 18.24
C LEU A 110 16.29 -11.22 19.63
N PRO A 111 17.60 -11.13 19.84
CA PRO A 111 18.15 -10.67 21.10
C PRO A 111 17.73 -9.22 21.38
N ASP A 112 17.20 -8.94 22.56
CA ASP A 112 16.73 -7.60 22.95
C ASP A 112 17.85 -6.56 22.86
N ASP A 113 19.07 -6.93 23.21
CA ASP A 113 20.25 -6.07 23.15
C ASP A 113 20.64 -5.65 21.74
N ALA A 114 20.35 -6.48 20.72
CA ALA A 114 20.68 -6.15 19.32
C ALA A 114 19.85 -4.96 18.80
N LEU A 115 18.57 -4.93 19.12
CA LEU A 115 17.69 -3.80 18.77
C LEU A 115 18.02 -2.58 19.63
N ALA A 116 18.23 -2.77 20.95
CA ALA A 116 18.60 -1.69 21.85
C ALA A 116 19.91 -0.98 21.40
N ARG A 117 20.93 -1.75 20.98
CA ARG A 117 22.17 -1.18 20.42
C ARG A 117 21.91 -0.40 19.13
N ALA A 118 21.06 -0.92 18.24
CA ALA A 118 20.71 -0.20 16.99
C ALA A 118 20.01 1.13 17.27
N LEU A 119 19.11 1.18 18.26
CA LEU A 119 18.35 2.39 18.64
C LEU A 119 19.18 3.46 19.34
N LYS A 120 20.31 3.09 19.99
CA LYS A 120 21.23 4.03 20.65
C LYS A 120 22.01 4.91 19.68
N VAL A 121 22.02 4.59 18.39
CA VAL A 121 22.73 5.37 17.37
C VAL A 121 22.03 6.71 17.16
N HIS A 122 22.76 7.81 17.34
CA HIS A 122 22.22 9.16 17.25
C HIS A 122 21.80 9.50 15.82
N ASP A 123 22.63 9.20 14.82
CA ASP A 123 22.28 9.42 13.41
C ASP A 123 21.08 8.57 13.00
N ARG A 124 20.04 9.24 12.48
CA ARG A 124 18.78 8.58 12.11
C ARG A 124 18.95 7.56 11.00
N ASN A 125 19.72 7.89 9.98
CA ASN A 125 19.88 7.00 8.82
C ASN A 125 20.58 5.70 9.26
N THR A 126 21.66 5.83 10.00
CA THR A 126 22.41 4.70 10.57
C THR A 126 21.57 3.91 11.57
N ARG A 127 20.82 4.58 12.43
CA ARG A 127 19.90 3.94 13.39
C ARG A 127 18.88 3.06 12.67
N VAL A 128 18.20 3.60 11.66
CA VAL A 128 17.21 2.86 10.87
C VAL A 128 17.87 1.71 10.12
N ALA A 129 19.00 1.94 9.45
CA ALA A 129 19.72 0.91 8.69
C ALA A 129 20.17 -0.26 9.59
N LYS A 130 20.71 0.03 10.80
CA LYS A 130 21.09 -0.99 11.77
C LYS A 130 19.89 -1.77 12.30
N ALA A 131 18.78 -1.11 12.65
CA ALA A 131 17.56 -1.79 13.06
C ALA A 131 17.01 -2.71 11.96
N VAL A 132 16.97 -2.24 10.71
CA VAL A 132 16.56 -3.06 9.55
C VAL A 132 17.49 -4.26 9.35
N LYS A 133 18.81 -4.05 9.45
CA LYS A 133 19.84 -5.10 9.25
C LYS A 133 19.64 -6.27 10.23
N VAL A 134 19.20 -6.00 11.48
CA VAL A 134 18.89 -7.04 12.48
C VAL A 134 17.82 -8.01 11.98
N TYR A 135 16.71 -7.50 11.44
CA TYR A 135 15.63 -8.32 10.91
C TYR A 135 15.99 -8.94 9.54
N ALA A 136 16.46 -8.12 8.61
CA ALA A 136 16.69 -8.55 7.23
C ALA A 136 17.70 -9.69 7.14
N LYS A 137 18.84 -9.60 7.84
CA LYS A 137 19.88 -10.65 7.86
C LYS A 137 19.33 -11.99 8.34
N LYS A 138 18.52 -11.98 9.40
CA LYS A 138 17.91 -13.21 9.95
C LYS A 138 16.88 -13.79 9.01
N LEU A 139 15.96 -12.96 8.49
CA LEU A 139 14.92 -13.39 7.54
C LEU A 139 15.50 -13.98 6.26
N THR A 140 16.50 -13.32 5.67
CA THR A 140 17.15 -13.81 4.45
C THR A 140 17.83 -15.16 4.68
N ARG A 141 18.57 -15.30 5.80
CA ARG A 141 19.25 -16.55 6.14
C ARG A 141 18.24 -17.68 6.37
N LEU A 142 17.23 -17.48 7.22
CA LEU A 142 16.21 -18.49 7.50
C LEU A 142 15.42 -18.88 6.26
N ASN A 143 15.10 -17.93 5.38
CA ASN A 143 14.41 -18.24 4.15
C ASN A 143 15.28 -19.01 3.14
N TYR A 144 16.61 -18.84 3.20
CA TYR A 144 17.56 -19.61 2.38
C TYR A 144 17.77 -21.03 2.93
N ASP A 145 17.98 -21.17 4.25
CA ASP A 145 18.31 -22.42 4.93
C ASP A 145 17.11 -23.37 5.05
N SER A 146 15.88 -22.88 4.89
CA SER A 146 14.67 -23.67 5.09
C SER A 146 14.26 -24.45 3.84
N GLU A 147 14.07 -25.78 3.98
CA GLU A 147 13.47 -26.62 2.94
C GLU A 147 12.00 -26.23 2.68
N HIS A 148 11.26 -25.93 3.75
CA HIS A 148 9.86 -25.51 3.69
C HIS A 148 9.75 -24.01 4.00
N LYS A 149 9.69 -23.20 2.95
CA LYS A 149 9.55 -21.74 3.09
C LYS A 149 8.15 -21.37 3.57
N PRO A 150 8.04 -20.51 4.58
CA PRO A 150 6.75 -19.94 4.96
C PRO A 150 6.15 -19.12 3.80
N ASP A 151 4.82 -19.16 3.66
CA ASP A 151 4.11 -18.31 2.70
C ASP A 151 4.18 -16.83 3.11
N LEU A 152 4.30 -16.58 4.41
CA LEU A 152 4.31 -15.25 5.01
C LEU A 152 5.17 -15.23 6.28
N TRP A 153 5.93 -14.15 6.48
CA TRP A 153 6.62 -13.85 7.73
C TRP A 153 5.91 -12.74 8.51
N PHE A 154 5.54 -13.03 9.75
CA PHE A 154 5.12 -12.01 10.70
C PHE A 154 6.35 -11.37 11.33
N VAL A 155 6.51 -10.07 11.11
CA VAL A 155 7.60 -9.28 11.68
C VAL A 155 7.03 -8.45 12.81
N VAL A 156 7.29 -8.88 14.04
CA VAL A 156 6.81 -8.17 15.23
C VAL A 156 7.79 -7.07 15.59
N VAL A 157 7.30 -5.84 15.58
CA VAL A 157 8.12 -4.63 15.71
C VAL A 157 7.81 -3.96 17.05
N PRO A 158 8.81 -3.83 17.95
CA PRO A 158 8.67 -3.10 19.20
C PRO A 158 8.25 -1.63 18.97
N THR A 159 7.54 -1.07 19.92
CA THR A 159 7.07 0.32 19.87
C THR A 159 8.21 1.30 19.67
N ASP A 160 9.35 1.09 20.32
CA ASP A 160 10.52 1.95 20.20
C ASP A 160 11.12 1.96 18.79
N VAL A 161 11.21 0.81 18.13
CA VAL A 161 11.63 0.75 16.72
C VAL A 161 10.67 1.57 15.84
N TYR A 162 9.37 1.46 16.07
CA TYR A 162 8.39 2.26 15.35
C TYR A 162 8.54 3.76 15.63
N LEU A 163 8.74 4.17 16.87
CA LEU A 163 8.85 5.58 17.25
C LEU A 163 10.12 6.23 16.72
N TYR A 164 11.24 5.52 16.77
CA TYR A 164 12.56 6.10 16.50
C TYR A 164 13.15 5.77 15.13
N CYS A 165 12.51 4.88 14.37
CA CYS A 165 12.98 4.47 13.05
C CYS A 165 11.98 4.79 11.91
N ARG A 166 11.26 5.91 12.02
CA ARG A 166 10.37 6.44 10.98
C ARG A 166 10.89 7.77 10.43
N PRO A 167 10.40 8.23 9.27
CA PRO A 167 10.75 9.56 8.75
C PRO A 167 10.49 10.65 9.79
N LEU A 168 11.40 11.60 9.91
CA LEU A 168 11.33 12.72 10.85
C LEU A 168 11.31 12.34 12.35
N SER A 169 11.66 11.09 12.70
CA SER A 169 11.79 10.71 14.11
C SER A 169 13.08 11.29 14.73
N ASP A 170 12.97 11.69 15.99
CA ASP A 170 14.12 12.09 16.80
C ASP A 170 14.79 10.88 17.47
N ALA A 171 16.01 11.07 17.99
CA ALA A 171 16.63 10.06 18.84
C ALA A 171 15.90 9.97 20.19
N PRO A 172 15.91 8.80 20.86
CA PRO A 172 15.38 8.66 22.21
C PRO A 172 16.09 9.62 23.16
N ARG A 173 15.32 10.38 23.97
CA ARG A 173 15.88 11.37 24.90
C ARG A 173 16.81 10.74 25.95
N ASP A 174 16.50 9.53 26.37
CA ASP A 174 17.28 8.79 27.38
C ASP A 174 18.61 8.23 26.83
N TYR A 175 18.81 8.32 25.53
CA TYR A 175 20.04 7.89 24.85
C TYR A 175 20.89 9.06 24.35
N LEU A 176 20.51 10.30 24.65
CA LEU A 176 21.35 11.45 24.39
C LEU A 176 22.45 11.47 25.46
N PRO A 177 23.69 11.07 25.17
CA PRO A 177 24.81 11.54 25.95
C PRO A 177 24.79 13.07 25.82
N GLY A 178 25.10 13.80 26.85
CA GLY A 178 25.04 15.26 26.88
C GLY A 178 25.98 15.97 25.90
N THR A 179 26.14 15.48 24.71
CA THR A 179 27.11 15.90 23.70
C THR A 179 26.40 16.22 22.38
N ARG A 180 26.68 17.42 21.89
CA ARG A 180 26.22 18.01 20.64
C ARG A 180 26.75 17.22 19.41
N ALA A 181 26.21 17.52 18.24
CA ALA A 181 26.63 17.04 16.92
C ALA A 181 28.15 17.13 16.60
N GLU A 182 28.93 17.71 17.49
CA GLU A 182 30.39 17.75 17.43
C GLU A 182 31.04 16.38 17.73
N ASP A 183 30.32 15.46 18.39
CA ASP A 183 30.86 14.13 18.74
C ASP A 183 30.75 13.10 17.64
N ALA A 184 30.01 13.36 16.57
CA ALA A 184 30.04 12.52 15.37
C ALA A 184 31.38 12.68 14.61
N THR A 185 32.16 13.72 14.95
CA THR A 185 33.50 13.97 14.41
C THR A 185 34.61 13.62 15.39
N GLN A 186 34.30 13.39 16.64
CA GLN A 186 35.20 12.78 17.61
C GLN A 186 35.02 11.24 17.55
N LEU A 187 35.46 10.66 16.48
CA LEU A 187 35.91 9.27 16.49
C LEU A 187 36.83 9.16 17.69
N ASP A 188 36.47 8.29 18.63
CA ASP A 188 37.28 8.00 19.79
C ASP A 188 38.74 7.82 19.29
N LEU A 189 39.64 8.70 19.72
CA LEU A 189 41.04 8.67 19.27
C LEU A 189 41.71 7.33 19.58
N PHE A 190 41.00 6.46 20.31
CA PHE A 190 41.40 5.12 20.75
C PHE A 190 40.59 4.00 20.08
N ALA A 191 39.67 4.33 19.13
CA ALA A 191 38.98 3.27 18.37
C ALA A 191 39.97 2.54 17.46
N ASP A 192 39.81 1.22 17.38
CA ASP A 192 40.58 0.40 16.44
C ASP A 192 40.34 0.94 15.01
N PRO A 193 41.40 1.18 14.21
CA PRO A 193 41.25 1.65 12.82
C PRO A 193 40.23 0.85 12.01
N GLY A 194 40.13 -0.46 12.24
CA GLY A 194 39.13 -1.31 11.55
C GLY A 194 37.68 -1.02 11.96
N GLU A 195 37.43 -0.57 13.21
CA GLU A 195 36.08 -0.18 13.64
C GLU A 195 35.68 1.19 13.07
N ALA A 196 36.64 2.10 12.89
CA ALA A 196 36.40 3.41 12.30
C ALA A 196 36.06 3.30 10.80
N ASP A 197 36.77 2.45 10.06
CA ASP A 197 36.50 2.17 8.66
C ASP A 197 35.12 1.50 8.48
N GLN A 198 34.80 0.54 9.31
CA GLN A 198 33.49 -0.13 9.28
C GLN A 198 32.36 0.84 9.63
N PHE A 199 32.57 1.77 10.57
CA PHE A 199 31.58 2.81 10.90
C PHE A 199 31.37 3.76 9.71
N ALA A 200 32.43 4.16 9.03
CA ALA A 200 32.36 5.03 7.86
C ALA A 200 31.63 4.37 6.70
N GLU A 201 31.89 3.08 6.44
CA GLU A 201 31.18 2.29 5.44
C GLU A 201 29.70 2.12 5.79
N ASP A 202 29.36 1.74 7.04
CA ASP A 202 27.99 1.61 7.53
C ASP A 202 27.23 2.93 7.44
N TYR A 203 27.90 4.07 7.73
CA TYR A 203 27.30 5.40 7.63
C TYR A 203 27.06 5.79 6.16
N HIS A 204 28.03 5.56 5.29
CA HIS A 204 27.89 5.85 3.86
C HIS A 204 26.79 4.99 3.23
N GLU A 205 26.75 3.70 3.53
CA GLU A 205 25.65 2.82 3.13
C GLU A 205 24.29 3.35 3.64
N ALA A 206 24.23 3.78 4.90
CA ALA A 206 22.98 4.25 5.51
C ALA A 206 22.41 5.52 4.86
N LEU A 207 23.27 6.41 4.34
CA LEU A 207 22.86 7.64 3.64
C LEU A 207 22.21 7.36 2.27
N LEU A 208 22.48 6.21 1.68
CA LEU A 208 21.87 5.80 0.42
C LEU A 208 20.38 5.43 0.56
N PHE A 209 19.91 5.18 1.79
CA PHE A 209 18.54 4.76 2.07
C PHE A 209 17.71 5.88 2.68
N LYS A 210 16.42 5.94 2.36
CA LYS A 210 15.49 6.78 3.11
C LYS A 210 15.29 6.20 4.52
N PRO A 211 15.32 7.02 5.58
CA PRO A 211 15.21 6.56 6.98
C PRO A 211 13.75 6.19 7.34
N ASP A 212 13.29 5.04 6.84
CA ASP A 212 11.99 4.45 7.12
C ASP A 212 12.15 2.94 7.27
N PHE A 213 11.98 2.43 8.49
CA PHE A 213 12.16 1.03 8.82
C PHE A 213 11.28 0.10 7.97
N HIS A 214 9.98 0.44 7.86
CA HIS A 214 9.02 -0.38 7.11
C HIS A 214 9.41 -0.50 5.63
N ASN A 215 9.70 0.62 4.99
CA ASN A 215 10.01 0.66 3.57
C ASN A 215 11.39 0.04 3.28
N GLN A 216 12.40 0.31 4.12
CA GLN A 216 13.73 -0.30 3.97
C GLN A 216 13.68 -1.83 4.14
N LEU A 217 12.98 -2.32 5.16
CA LEU A 217 12.88 -3.77 5.39
C LEU A 217 12.22 -4.46 4.20
N LYS A 218 11.07 -3.94 3.74
CA LYS A 218 10.39 -4.49 2.56
C LYS A 218 11.29 -4.43 1.33
N ALA A 219 11.91 -3.29 1.05
CA ALA A 219 12.77 -3.10 -0.11
C ALA A 219 13.94 -4.09 -0.14
N ARG A 220 14.62 -4.32 1.00
CA ARG A 220 15.72 -5.30 1.10
C ARG A 220 15.23 -6.73 0.88
N LEU A 221 14.02 -7.07 1.31
CA LEU A 221 13.45 -8.42 1.21
C LEU A 221 12.84 -8.73 -0.17
N LEU A 222 12.55 -7.71 -1.00
CA LEU A 222 12.02 -7.90 -2.35
C LEU A 222 12.94 -8.76 -3.24
N LYS A 223 14.25 -8.56 -3.17
CA LYS A 223 15.25 -9.35 -3.92
C LYS A 223 15.15 -10.86 -3.62
N HIS A 224 14.72 -11.21 -2.44
CA HIS A 224 14.54 -12.59 -1.96
C HIS A 224 13.11 -13.08 -2.06
N GLN A 225 12.19 -12.26 -2.58
CA GLN A 225 10.75 -12.54 -2.69
C GLN A 225 10.10 -12.95 -1.35
N ILE A 226 10.63 -12.46 -0.23
CA ILE A 226 10.11 -12.74 1.11
C ILE A 226 8.90 -11.84 1.37
N ILE A 227 7.74 -12.46 1.60
CA ILE A 227 6.51 -11.76 1.92
C ILE A 227 6.45 -11.52 3.43
N THR A 228 6.20 -10.28 3.84
CA THR A 228 6.15 -9.92 5.26
C THR A 228 4.86 -9.21 5.65
N GLN A 229 4.38 -9.45 6.87
CA GLN A 229 3.39 -8.66 7.56
C GLN A 229 4.00 -8.05 8.81
N LEU A 230 4.22 -6.75 8.79
CA LEU A 230 4.69 -6.04 9.97
C LEU A 230 3.54 -5.85 10.96
N LEU A 231 3.81 -6.16 12.21
CA LEU A 231 2.88 -6.05 13.33
C LEU A 231 3.56 -5.27 14.45
N ARG A 232 3.01 -4.12 14.82
CA ARG A 232 3.53 -3.31 15.91
C ARG A 232 3.01 -3.81 17.25
N HIS A 233 3.80 -3.77 18.29
CA HIS A 233 3.38 -4.12 19.65
C HIS A 233 2.10 -3.39 20.06
N ASP A 234 2.06 -2.08 19.90
CA ASP A 234 0.91 -1.25 20.26
C ASP A 234 -0.38 -1.62 19.51
N THR A 235 -0.27 -2.09 18.27
CA THR A 235 -1.40 -2.58 17.48
C THR A 235 -1.90 -3.92 18.00
N LEU A 236 -0.99 -4.84 18.31
CA LEU A 236 -1.34 -6.15 18.88
C LEU A 236 -1.99 -6.00 20.27
N GLU A 237 -1.43 -5.13 21.13
CA GLU A 237 -2.01 -4.81 22.43
C GLU A 237 -3.41 -4.23 22.32
N SER A 238 -3.63 -3.34 21.34
CA SER A 238 -4.94 -2.73 21.10
C SER A 238 -5.99 -3.78 20.73
N CYS A 239 -5.61 -4.81 19.96
CA CYS A 239 -6.50 -5.93 19.63
C CYS A 239 -6.86 -6.80 20.82
N LEU A 240 -6.03 -6.81 21.87
CA LEU A 240 -6.21 -7.62 23.08
C LEU A 240 -6.99 -6.89 24.18
N GLN A 241 -7.22 -5.59 24.03
CA GLN A 241 -7.99 -4.82 25.01
C GLN A 241 -9.46 -5.30 25.06
N PRO A 242 -10.09 -5.19 26.22
CA PRO A 242 -11.51 -5.45 26.36
C PRO A 242 -12.32 -4.51 25.46
N PRO A 243 -13.45 -4.98 24.89
CA PRO A 243 -14.26 -4.17 23.97
C PRO A 243 -14.87 -2.92 24.63
N ASP A 244 -14.97 -2.88 25.96
CA ASP A 244 -15.58 -1.79 26.73
C ASP A 244 -14.62 -0.62 27.03
N SER A 245 -13.34 -0.77 26.73
CA SER A 245 -12.30 0.22 27.04
C SER A 245 -11.28 0.39 25.92
N PRO A 246 -11.70 0.78 24.70
CA PRO A 246 -10.72 1.01 23.66
C PRO A 246 -9.89 2.27 23.97
N PRO A 247 -8.61 2.26 23.62
CA PRO A 247 -7.79 3.46 23.69
C PRO A 247 -8.42 4.58 22.84
N ARG A 248 -8.45 5.79 23.36
CA ARG A 248 -9.10 6.95 22.71
C ARG A 248 -8.58 7.26 21.30
N ASP A 249 -7.34 6.87 20.99
CA ASP A 249 -6.61 7.25 19.78
C ASP A 249 -6.40 6.09 18.79
N ARG A 250 -7.05 4.94 18.98
CA ARG A 250 -6.82 3.73 18.18
C ARG A 250 -8.12 3.17 17.60
N GLN A 251 -7.98 2.44 16.50
CA GLN A 251 -9.10 1.71 15.90
C GLN A 251 -9.58 0.60 16.86
N ASP A 252 -10.88 0.27 16.77
CA ASP A 252 -11.43 -0.83 17.53
C ASP A 252 -10.85 -2.18 17.14
N PRO A 253 -10.78 -3.17 18.08
CA PRO A 253 -10.17 -4.48 17.83
C PRO A 253 -10.75 -5.23 16.64
N ALA A 254 -12.07 -5.17 16.41
CA ALA A 254 -12.70 -5.85 15.27
C ALA A 254 -12.27 -5.23 13.93
N THR A 255 -12.17 -3.90 13.85
CA THR A 255 -11.68 -3.21 12.64
C THR A 255 -10.22 -3.54 12.37
N ILE A 256 -9.35 -3.59 13.41
CA ILE A 256 -7.96 -3.99 13.25
C ILE A 256 -7.88 -5.44 12.74
N ALA A 257 -8.67 -6.35 13.32
CA ALA A 257 -8.72 -7.74 12.90
C ALA A 257 -9.15 -7.87 11.43
N TRP A 258 -10.21 -7.20 11.01
CA TRP A 258 -10.66 -7.17 9.61
C TRP A 258 -9.56 -6.72 8.65
N ASN A 259 -8.88 -5.62 8.98
CA ASN A 259 -7.85 -5.06 8.11
C ASN A 259 -6.62 -5.98 8.00
N LEU A 260 -6.08 -6.42 9.15
CA LEU A 260 -4.89 -7.26 9.17
C LEU A 260 -5.14 -8.63 8.52
N THR A 261 -6.25 -9.28 8.85
CA THR A 261 -6.54 -10.62 8.33
C THR A 261 -6.88 -10.63 6.84
N THR A 262 -7.51 -9.57 6.32
CA THR A 262 -7.71 -9.39 4.89
C THR A 262 -6.37 -9.26 4.16
N ALA A 263 -5.46 -8.43 4.68
CA ALA A 263 -4.12 -8.29 4.10
C ALA A 263 -3.31 -9.59 4.17
N ILE A 264 -3.39 -10.31 5.30
CA ILE A 264 -2.75 -11.61 5.48
C ILE A 264 -3.29 -12.62 4.46
N TYR A 265 -4.61 -12.74 4.33
CA TYR A 265 -5.23 -13.62 3.36
C TYR A 265 -4.79 -13.32 1.92
N TYR A 266 -4.78 -12.05 1.52
CA TYR A 266 -4.29 -11.66 0.20
C TYR A 266 -2.80 -11.98 -0.02
N LYS A 267 -1.96 -11.84 1.01
CA LYS A 267 -0.54 -12.20 0.96
C LYS A 267 -0.28 -13.70 0.77
N THR A 268 -1.24 -14.54 1.06
CA THR A 268 -1.19 -15.97 0.70
C THR A 268 -1.55 -16.24 -0.77
N ARG A 269 -1.52 -15.22 -1.62
CA ARG A 269 -1.82 -15.26 -3.07
C ARG A 269 -3.28 -15.60 -3.37
N ARG A 270 -4.19 -15.33 -2.43
CA ARG A 270 -5.63 -15.55 -2.55
C ARG A 270 -6.36 -14.22 -2.61
N ARG A 271 -7.48 -14.19 -3.33
CA ARG A 271 -8.29 -12.96 -3.48
C ARG A 271 -9.49 -13.04 -2.55
N PRO A 272 -9.64 -12.08 -1.62
CA PRO A 272 -10.81 -12.03 -0.75
C PRO A 272 -12.09 -11.71 -1.55
N TRP A 273 -11.99 -10.84 -2.55
CA TRP A 273 -13.05 -10.51 -3.51
C TRP A 273 -12.45 -10.04 -4.83
N ILE A 274 -13.28 -9.95 -5.87
CA ILE A 274 -12.97 -9.30 -7.16
C ILE A 274 -14.13 -8.37 -7.55
N LEU A 275 -13.98 -7.62 -8.64
CA LEU A 275 -15.07 -6.85 -9.22
C LEU A 275 -16.10 -7.77 -9.91
N THR A 276 -17.37 -7.37 -9.88
CA THR A 276 -18.47 -8.17 -10.46
C THR A 276 -18.43 -8.21 -11.97
N ASP A 277 -18.28 -7.06 -12.61
CA ASP A 277 -18.36 -6.89 -14.06
C ASP A 277 -17.04 -6.30 -14.58
N PRO A 278 -16.00 -7.12 -14.74
CA PRO A 278 -14.77 -6.64 -15.35
C PRO A 278 -15.03 -6.30 -16.82
N ARG A 279 -14.32 -5.29 -17.33
CA ARG A 279 -14.31 -4.96 -18.75
C ARG A 279 -13.28 -5.84 -19.45
N PRO A 280 -13.67 -6.83 -20.28
CA PRO A 280 -12.73 -7.75 -20.89
C PRO A 280 -11.71 -7.04 -21.77
N GLY A 281 -10.43 -7.37 -21.62
CA GLY A 281 -9.35 -6.80 -22.41
C GLY A 281 -8.96 -5.38 -21.98
N VAL A 282 -9.37 -4.92 -20.81
CA VAL A 282 -9.03 -3.57 -20.29
C VAL A 282 -7.99 -3.67 -19.18
N CYS A 283 -6.98 -2.83 -19.27
CA CYS A 283 -5.89 -2.71 -18.30
C CYS A 283 -5.81 -1.28 -17.76
N TYR A 284 -5.46 -1.14 -16.49
CA TYR A 284 -5.30 0.16 -15.84
C TYR A 284 -3.89 0.28 -15.26
N MET A 285 -3.19 1.35 -15.58
CA MET A 285 -1.84 1.63 -15.11
C MET A 285 -1.81 2.95 -14.32
N GLY A 286 -1.25 2.95 -13.13
CA GLY A 286 -0.99 4.16 -12.35
C GLY A 286 0.44 4.64 -12.53
N LEU A 287 0.63 5.91 -12.82
CA LEU A 287 1.92 6.55 -12.98
C LEU A 287 2.16 7.54 -11.85
N VAL A 288 3.25 7.33 -11.09
CA VAL A 288 3.63 8.19 -9.96
C VAL A 288 5.13 8.43 -9.98
N PHE A 289 5.51 9.67 -9.72
CA PHE A 289 6.91 10.07 -9.57
C PHE A 289 7.26 10.26 -8.10
N LYS A 290 8.43 9.83 -7.70
CA LYS A 290 8.94 9.94 -6.34
C LYS A 290 10.38 10.48 -6.34
N ARG A 291 10.67 11.38 -5.40
CA ARG A 291 12.02 11.88 -5.17
C ARG A 291 12.87 10.79 -4.51
N LEU A 292 14.13 10.70 -4.92
CA LEU A 292 15.11 9.82 -4.31
C LEU A 292 15.59 10.32 -2.94
N ALA A 293 16.47 9.55 -2.29
CA ALA A 293 17.12 9.96 -1.05
C ALA A 293 18.03 11.19 -1.26
N GLN A 294 18.50 11.82 -0.17
CA GLN A 294 19.18 13.12 -0.20
C GLN A 294 20.46 13.19 -1.05
N THR A 295 21.14 12.05 -1.25
CA THR A 295 22.38 11.97 -2.03
C THR A 295 22.18 12.11 -3.55
N GLN A 296 20.93 12.01 -4.02
CA GLN A 296 20.58 12.09 -5.45
C GLN A 296 19.46 13.10 -5.67
N ARG A 297 19.60 14.32 -5.12
CA ARG A 297 18.57 15.36 -5.07
C ARG A 297 18.00 15.77 -6.42
N ASP A 298 18.81 15.67 -7.47
CA ASP A 298 18.44 16.12 -8.81
C ASP A 298 17.77 15.03 -9.67
N ARG A 299 17.61 13.82 -9.13
CA ARG A 299 16.98 12.69 -9.83
C ARG A 299 15.65 12.30 -9.18
N ASN A 300 14.65 12.15 -10.01
CA ASN A 300 13.36 11.58 -9.64
C ASN A 300 13.21 10.19 -10.23
N ALA A 301 12.61 9.28 -9.49
CA ALA A 301 12.26 7.98 -10.01
C ALA A 301 10.83 7.98 -10.52
N CYS A 302 10.61 7.55 -11.74
CA CYS A 302 9.33 7.06 -12.16
C CYS A 302 9.15 5.69 -11.53
N CYS A 303 8.39 5.65 -10.47
CA CYS A 303 8.16 4.42 -9.71
C CYS A 303 6.69 4.11 -9.70
N GLY A 304 6.40 2.83 -9.61
CA GLY A 304 5.08 2.41 -9.27
C GLY A 304 4.05 2.51 -10.38
N ALA A 305 4.46 2.47 -11.63
CA ALA A 305 3.52 2.08 -12.65
C ALA A 305 2.98 0.72 -12.27
N GLN A 306 1.69 0.66 -12.05
CA GLN A 306 0.99 -0.54 -11.62
C GLN A 306 -0.07 -0.85 -12.65
N MET A 307 -0.14 -2.12 -13.02
CA MET A 307 -1.15 -2.61 -13.91
C MET A 307 -2.18 -3.39 -13.11
N PHE A 308 -3.44 -2.98 -13.16
CA PHE A 308 -4.55 -3.75 -12.63
C PHE A 308 -5.25 -4.41 -13.79
N LEU A 309 -5.29 -5.72 -13.74
CA LEU A 309 -6.07 -6.51 -14.67
C LEU A 309 -7.55 -6.32 -14.36
N GLU A 310 -8.40 -6.61 -15.32
CA GLU A 310 -9.85 -6.51 -15.23
C GLU A 310 -10.45 -7.23 -14.01
N ASP A 311 -9.76 -8.23 -13.49
CA ASP A 311 -10.16 -9.00 -12.31
C ASP A 311 -9.55 -8.48 -10.99
N GLY A 312 -8.89 -7.33 -11.00
CA GLY A 312 -8.24 -6.74 -9.83
C GLY A 312 -6.87 -7.31 -9.48
N GLN A 313 -6.26 -8.09 -10.38
CA GLN A 313 -4.88 -8.55 -10.20
C GLN A 313 -3.92 -7.40 -10.46
N GLY A 314 -2.99 -7.15 -9.54
CA GLY A 314 -2.03 -6.08 -9.63
C GLY A 314 -0.59 -6.57 -9.77
N MET A 315 0.15 -5.91 -10.66
CA MET A 315 1.58 -6.10 -10.88
C MET A 315 2.30 -4.77 -10.73
N VAL A 316 3.54 -4.80 -10.26
CA VAL A 316 4.36 -3.62 -10.06
C VAL A 316 5.50 -3.60 -11.06
N PHE A 317 5.67 -2.46 -11.70
CA PHE A 317 6.81 -2.19 -12.58
C PHE A 317 7.68 -1.10 -11.96
N LYS A 318 8.98 -1.31 -11.95
CA LYS A 318 9.95 -0.28 -11.65
C LYS A 318 10.22 0.49 -12.95
N GLY A 319 9.85 1.76 -12.97
CA GLY A 319 10.15 2.65 -14.08
C GLY A 319 11.59 3.17 -14.03
N ALA A 320 11.94 3.98 -15.01
CA ALA A 320 13.26 4.55 -15.17
C ALA A 320 13.58 5.66 -14.16
N LEU A 321 14.87 5.89 -13.97
CA LEU A 321 15.43 7.04 -13.28
C LEU A 321 15.76 8.14 -14.27
N GLY A 322 15.53 9.38 -13.88
CA GLY A 322 15.97 10.51 -14.67
C GLY A 322 15.62 11.86 -14.05
N PRO A 323 16.11 12.93 -14.68
CA PRO A 323 15.79 14.29 -14.29
C PRO A 323 14.38 14.68 -14.79
N TRP A 324 13.37 13.90 -14.36
CA TRP A 324 12.00 14.03 -14.86
C TRP A 324 11.28 15.29 -14.38
N TYR A 325 11.82 15.97 -13.38
CA TYR A 325 11.23 17.18 -12.83
C TYR A 325 11.61 18.41 -13.65
N SER A 326 10.61 19.18 -14.08
CA SER A 326 10.76 20.50 -14.67
C SER A 326 10.52 21.58 -13.61
N GLU A 327 11.47 22.51 -13.46
CA GLU A 327 11.32 23.67 -12.56
C GLU A 327 10.26 24.64 -13.07
N ASP A 328 10.14 24.78 -14.38
CA ASP A 328 9.19 25.69 -15.03
C ASP A 328 7.74 25.28 -14.78
N THR A 329 7.43 23.99 -14.99
CA THR A 329 6.07 23.47 -14.80
C THR A 329 5.81 22.94 -13.40
N ARG A 330 6.86 22.67 -12.62
CA ARG A 330 6.84 21.95 -11.33
C ARG A 330 6.20 20.57 -11.41
N GLU A 331 6.26 19.95 -12.58
CA GLU A 331 5.71 18.63 -12.87
C GLU A 331 6.83 17.66 -13.27
N CYS A 332 6.54 16.36 -13.16
CA CYS A 332 7.45 15.30 -13.59
C CYS A 332 6.85 14.58 -14.79
N HIS A 333 7.65 14.37 -15.84
CA HIS A 333 7.25 13.66 -17.06
C HIS A 333 8.36 12.74 -17.54
N LEU A 334 8.00 11.61 -18.13
CA LEU A 334 8.95 10.73 -18.82
C LEU A 334 9.32 11.32 -20.19
N ASN A 335 10.52 11.00 -20.66
CA ASN A 335 10.82 11.18 -22.08
C ASN A 335 10.12 10.09 -22.92
N LYS A 336 10.11 10.28 -24.24
CA LYS A 336 9.44 9.40 -25.19
C LYS A 336 9.91 7.94 -25.07
N ALA A 337 11.21 7.70 -24.99
CA ALA A 337 11.78 6.35 -24.98
C ALA A 337 11.37 5.56 -23.71
N GLU A 338 11.42 6.21 -22.55
CA GLU A 338 11.06 5.56 -21.29
C GLU A 338 9.55 5.37 -21.15
N ALA A 339 8.75 6.30 -21.67
CA ALA A 339 7.31 6.12 -21.73
C ALA A 339 6.91 4.94 -22.64
N GLU A 340 7.55 4.82 -23.80
CA GLU A 340 7.35 3.70 -24.74
C GLU A 340 7.74 2.36 -24.09
N LYS A 341 8.92 2.30 -23.46
CA LYS A 341 9.38 1.10 -22.75
C LYS A 341 8.44 0.67 -21.62
N LEU A 342 7.98 1.62 -20.83
CA LEU A 342 7.08 1.35 -19.71
C LEU A 342 5.73 0.76 -20.16
N LEU A 343 5.11 1.34 -21.19
CA LEU A 343 3.85 0.81 -21.71
C LEU A 343 4.04 -0.58 -22.35
N ALA A 344 5.13 -0.78 -23.09
CA ALA A 344 5.44 -2.07 -23.69
C ALA A 344 5.62 -3.16 -22.62
N LEU A 345 6.29 -2.86 -21.50
CA LEU A 345 6.43 -3.78 -20.37
C LEU A 345 5.05 -4.12 -19.74
N ALA A 346 4.19 -3.11 -19.56
CA ALA A 346 2.86 -3.33 -18.99
C ALA A 346 1.97 -4.16 -19.94
N ALA A 347 1.97 -3.87 -21.23
CA ALA A 347 1.22 -4.64 -22.24
C ALA A 347 1.76 -6.08 -22.36
N GLY A 348 3.06 -6.27 -22.35
CA GLY A 348 3.71 -7.59 -22.37
C GLY A 348 3.39 -8.43 -21.14
N SER A 349 3.37 -7.82 -19.96
CA SER A 349 2.98 -8.52 -18.74
C SER A 349 1.50 -8.94 -18.75
N TYR A 350 0.62 -8.07 -19.25
CA TYR A 350 -0.78 -8.43 -19.47
C TYR A 350 -0.90 -9.64 -20.44
N ALA A 351 -0.22 -9.58 -21.57
CA ALA A 351 -0.23 -10.65 -22.55
C ALA A 351 0.25 -11.99 -21.99
N THR A 352 1.28 -11.97 -21.12
CA THR A 352 1.79 -13.18 -20.47
C THR A 352 0.71 -13.87 -19.61
N GLU A 353 -0.10 -13.10 -18.90
CA GLU A 353 -1.21 -13.62 -18.08
C GLU A 353 -2.44 -14.03 -18.92
N HIS A 354 -2.57 -13.54 -20.16
CA HIS A 354 -3.72 -13.73 -21.03
C HIS A 354 -3.39 -14.53 -22.32
N GLY A 355 -2.52 -15.53 -22.20
CA GLY A 355 -2.22 -16.46 -23.30
C GLY A 355 -1.59 -15.80 -24.53
N GLY A 356 -0.80 -14.74 -24.33
CA GLY A 356 -0.12 -14.01 -25.40
C GLY A 356 -0.92 -12.86 -26.02
N THR A 357 -2.16 -12.62 -25.56
CA THR A 357 -3.02 -11.57 -26.13
C THR A 357 -2.81 -10.23 -25.40
N PRO A 358 -2.41 -9.14 -26.09
CA PRO A 358 -2.26 -7.83 -25.47
C PRO A 358 -3.62 -7.25 -25.06
N PRO A 359 -3.65 -6.25 -24.15
CA PRO A 359 -4.89 -5.61 -23.78
C PRO A 359 -5.49 -4.83 -24.96
N ARG A 360 -6.80 -4.88 -25.11
CA ARG A 360 -7.53 -4.10 -26.13
C ARG A 360 -7.47 -2.60 -25.82
N GLU A 361 -7.59 -2.26 -24.52
CA GLU A 361 -7.56 -0.89 -24.03
C GLU A 361 -6.67 -0.79 -22.80
N MET A 362 -5.91 0.30 -22.71
CA MET A 362 -5.10 0.62 -21.55
C MET A 362 -5.37 2.04 -21.08
N PHE A 363 -5.79 2.20 -19.83
CA PHE A 363 -5.99 3.49 -19.18
C PHE A 363 -4.80 3.84 -18.31
N ILE A 364 -4.14 4.96 -18.62
CA ILE A 364 -3.01 5.47 -17.84
C ILE A 364 -3.54 6.56 -16.89
N HIS A 365 -3.46 6.31 -15.60
CA HIS A 365 -3.86 7.23 -14.54
C HIS A 365 -2.65 8.01 -14.02
N GLY A 366 -2.66 9.33 -14.17
CA GLY A 366 -1.65 10.24 -13.63
C GLY A 366 -2.25 11.31 -12.73
N SER A 367 -1.44 11.95 -11.91
CA SER A 367 -1.84 13.10 -11.10
C SER A 367 -1.69 14.44 -11.85
N VAL A 368 -0.88 14.46 -12.89
CA VAL A 368 -0.64 15.58 -13.82
C VAL A 368 -1.08 15.22 -15.24
N ARG A 369 -1.19 16.19 -16.12
CA ARG A 369 -1.42 15.94 -17.55
C ARG A 369 -0.17 15.35 -18.17
N PHE A 370 -0.34 14.49 -19.16
CA PHE A 370 0.78 13.96 -19.95
C PHE A 370 1.24 15.02 -20.95
N ASN A 371 2.54 15.29 -21.01
CA ASN A 371 3.09 16.19 -22.02
C ASN A 371 3.17 15.49 -23.40
N GLU A 372 3.47 16.25 -24.46
CA GLU A 372 3.49 15.73 -25.83
C GLU A 372 4.52 14.63 -26.04
N GLU A 373 5.71 14.78 -25.46
CA GLU A 373 6.80 13.82 -25.60
C GLU A 373 6.49 12.48 -24.91
N GLU A 374 6.01 12.54 -23.63
CA GLU A 374 5.60 11.38 -22.86
C GLU A 374 4.44 10.64 -23.54
N TRP A 375 3.44 11.41 -24.00
CA TRP A 375 2.31 10.84 -24.72
C TRP A 375 2.70 10.19 -26.05
N ALA A 376 3.60 10.78 -26.81
CA ALA A 376 4.11 10.20 -28.04
C ALA A 376 4.81 8.84 -27.81
N GLY A 377 5.46 8.65 -26.67
CA GLY A 377 6.02 7.39 -26.26
C GLY A 377 4.95 6.34 -25.98
N PHE A 378 3.93 6.68 -25.17
CA PHE A 378 2.82 5.78 -24.91
C PHE A 378 2.05 5.40 -26.17
N ALA A 379 1.77 6.36 -27.06
CA ALA A 379 1.08 6.11 -28.32
C ALA A 379 1.87 5.17 -29.24
N ALA A 380 3.20 5.36 -29.35
CA ALA A 380 4.06 4.50 -30.16
C ALA A 380 4.09 3.05 -29.66
N ALA A 381 4.15 2.84 -28.35
CA ALA A 381 4.09 1.48 -27.78
C ALA A 381 2.70 0.85 -27.96
N ALA A 382 1.65 1.63 -27.78
CA ALA A 382 0.27 1.18 -27.95
C ALA A 382 0.00 0.71 -29.40
N GLU A 383 0.47 1.47 -30.38
CA GLU A 383 0.37 1.11 -31.80
C GLU A 383 1.08 -0.21 -32.11
N LYS A 384 2.31 -0.41 -31.59
CA LYS A 384 3.06 -1.65 -31.77
C LYS A 384 2.38 -2.87 -31.15
N CYS A 385 1.66 -2.68 -30.04
CA CYS A 385 0.93 -3.74 -29.35
C CYS A 385 -0.50 -3.95 -29.86
N GLY A 386 -1.01 -3.09 -30.75
CA GLY A 386 -2.41 -3.11 -31.17
C GLY A 386 -3.38 -2.75 -30.06
N THR A 387 -2.96 -1.91 -29.10
CA THR A 387 -3.71 -1.52 -27.90
C THR A 387 -4.18 -0.07 -28.04
N ARG A 388 -5.45 0.21 -27.69
CA ARG A 388 -5.93 1.58 -27.57
C ARG A 388 -5.50 2.16 -26.22
N VAL A 389 -4.86 3.33 -26.20
CA VAL A 389 -4.39 3.98 -24.97
C VAL A 389 -5.20 5.25 -24.68
N VAL A 390 -5.54 5.46 -23.39
CA VAL A 390 -6.27 6.63 -22.89
C VAL A 390 -5.54 7.18 -21.67
N GLY A 391 -5.18 8.46 -21.72
CA GLY A 391 -4.57 9.19 -20.62
C GLY A 391 -5.61 9.89 -19.76
N VAL A 392 -5.65 9.56 -18.47
CA VAL A 392 -6.62 10.12 -17.51
C VAL A 392 -5.88 10.78 -16.35
N ARG A 393 -6.08 12.08 -16.19
CA ARG A 393 -5.63 12.81 -15.01
C ARG A 393 -6.66 12.67 -13.90
N ILE A 394 -6.20 12.29 -12.71
CA ILE A 394 -7.01 12.16 -11.50
C ILE A 394 -6.34 12.95 -10.38
N ARG A 395 -6.94 14.07 -10.00
CA ARG A 395 -6.41 14.97 -8.97
C ARG A 395 -7.39 15.12 -7.82
N LYS A 396 -6.93 14.98 -6.59
CA LYS A 396 -7.72 15.25 -5.40
C LYS A 396 -7.81 16.76 -5.19
N LEU A 397 -9.01 17.30 -5.16
CA LEU A 397 -9.23 18.71 -4.81
C LEU A 397 -9.32 18.88 -3.30
N TYR A 398 -8.64 19.90 -2.78
CA TYR A 398 -8.66 20.24 -1.36
C TYR A 398 -9.32 21.61 -1.20
N ASN A 399 -10.56 21.61 -0.69
CA ASN A 399 -11.33 22.81 -0.36
C ASN A 399 -11.74 23.72 -1.53
N ASP A 400 -11.42 23.39 -2.78
CA ASP A 400 -11.74 24.23 -3.96
C ASP A 400 -13.23 24.14 -4.32
N VAL A 401 -13.82 22.93 -4.19
CA VAL A 401 -15.22 22.69 -4.51
C VAL A 401 -15.86 21.82 -3.43
N LYS A 402 -17.00 22.24 -2.91
CA LYS A 402 -17.81 21.51 -1.96
C LYS A 402 -19.24 21.38 -2.47
N LEU A 403 -19.83 20.21 -2.29
CA LEU A 403 -21.22 19.95 -2.59
C LEU A 403 -21.97 19.65 -1.29
N PHE A 404 -23.05 20.37 -1.05
CA PHE A 404 -23.89 20.22 0.13
C PHE A 404 -25.27 19.71 -0.27
N ARG A 405 -25.83 18.84 0.53
CA ARG A 405 -27.24 18.43 0.45
C ARG A 405 -28.09 19.33 1.36
N ARG A 406 -29.37 19.44 1.06
CA ARG A 406 -30.32 20.20 1.92
C ARG A 406 -30.54 19.58 3.29
N GLU A 407 -30.26 18.29 3.42
CA GLU A 407 -30.37 17.55 4.68
C GLU A 407 -29.05 17.58 5.47
N THR A 408 -29.04 16.99 6.66
CA THR A 408 -27.87 16.90 7.55
C THR A 408 -26.78 15.92 7.07
N ARG A 409 -27.04 15.15 6.01
CA ARG A 409 -26.13 14.15 5.48
C ARG A 409 -25.21 14.74 4.40
N PRO A 410 -23.93 14.33 4.33
CA PRO A 410 -23.05 14.77 3.26
C PRO A 410 -23.49 14.21 1.90
N VAL A 411 -22.84 14.71 0.82
CA VAL A 411 -23.06 14.23 -0.54
C VAL A 411 -22.94 12.70 -0.61
N LEU A 412 -23.78 12.09 -1.46
CA LEU A 412 -23.70 10.65 -1.72
C LEU A 412 -22.37 10.30 -2.40
N ARG A 413 -21.74 9.21 -1.97
CA ARG A 413 -20.68 8.57 -2.73
C ARG A 413 -21.21 8.15 -4.10
N GLY A 414 -20.42 8.35 -5.16
CA GLY A 414 -20.84 8.10 -6.55
C GLY A 414 -21.52 9.29 -7.23
N THR A 415 -21.73 10.40 -6.51
CA THR A 415 -22.17 11.65 -7.17
C THR A 415 -21.07 12.18 -8.08
N ALA A 416 -21.41 12.56 -9.30
CA ALA A 416 -20.49 13.19 -10.24
C ALA A 416 -21.12 14.43 -10.90
N LEU A 417 -20.32 15.47 -11.07
CA LEU A 417 -20.66 16.67 -11.83
C LEU A 417 -19.89 16.63 -13.15
N LYS A 418 -20.59 16.30 -14.24
CA LYS A 418 -20.04 16.32 -15.59
C LYS A 418 -19.88 17.77 -16.04
N LEU A 419 -18.66 18.19 -16.30
CA LEU A 419 -18.33 19.55 -16.76
C LEU A 419 -18.25 19.61 -18.28
N SER A 420 -17.76 18.54 -18.91
CA SER A 420 -17.71 18.34 -20.36
C SER A 420 -17.66 16.86 -20.69
N ASP A 421 -17.57 16.49 -21.97
CA ASP A 421 -17.40 15.10 -22.39
C ASP A 421 -16.03 14.51 -22.03
N ARG A 422 -15.10 15.36 -21.56
CA ARG A 422 -13.74 14.94 -21.15
C ARG A 422 -13.41 15.28 -19.70
N LYS A 423 -14.29 15.99 -18.97
CA LYS A 423 -13.99 16.45 -17.61
C LYS A 423 -15.18 16.34 -16.67
N ALA A 424 -14.92 15.85 -15.45
CA ALA A 424 -15.91 15.73 -14.41
C ALA A 424 -15.30 15.85 -13.01
N LEU A 425 -16.13 16.20 -12.02
CA LEU A 425 -15.83 16.07 -10.59
C LEU A 425 -16.55 14.84 -10.06
N LEU A 426 -15.83 13.94 -9.37
CA LEU A 426 -16.38 12.69 -8.83
C LEU A 426 -16.18 12.61 -7.33
N TRP A 427 -17.26 12.44 -6.58
CA TRP A 427 -17.22 12.17 -5.13
C TRP A 427 -17.09 10.67 -4.87
N THR A 428 -15.86 10.18 -4.84
CA THR A 428 -15.52 8.80 -4.45
C THR A 428 -15.61 8.56 -2.93
N SER A 429 -15.67 9.63 -2.17
CA SER A 429 -15.97 9.63 -0.73
C SER A 429 -17.27 10.39 -0.49
N GLY A 430 -18.05 9.95 0.48
CA GLY A 430 -19.34 10.57 0.80
C GLY A 430 -20.20 9.64 1.62
N PHE A 431 -21.46 10.01 1.78
CA PHE A 431 -22.44 9.19 2.47
C PHE A 431 -22.66 7.88 1.71
N ALA A 432 -22.46 6.76 2.39
CA ALA A 432 -22.72 5.43 1.85
C ALA A 432 -24.02 4.89 2.50
N PRO A 433 -25.11 4.69 1.73
CA PRO A 433 -26.39 4.22 2.27
C PRO A 433 -26.26 2.93 3.09
N ARG A 434 -25.44 1.97 2.63
CA ARG A 434 -25.22 0.71 3.35
C ARG A 434 -24.59 0.92 4.74
N LEU A 435 -23.73 1.91 4.90
CA LEU A 435 -23.12 2.25 6.19
C LEU A 435 -23.98 3.18 7.02
N ASN A 436 -24.99 3.80 6.42
CA ASN A 436 -25.81 4.88 6.98
C ASN A 436 -24.96 6.03 7.55
N THR A 437 -23.76 6.24 7.01
CA THR A 437 -22.83 7.28 7.46
C THR A 437 -21.80 7.62 6.37
N TYR A 438 -21.02 8.65 6.67
CA TYR A 438 -19.78 9.00 5.98
C TYR A 438 -18.61 8.88 6.99
N PRO A 439 -17.62 8.04 6.73
CA PRO A 439 -16.54 7.79 7.69
C PRO A 439 -15.45 8.89 7.72
N GLY A 440 -15.67 10.04 7.09
CA GLY A 440 -14.73 11.16 7.05
C GLY A 440 -15.03 12.25 8.07
N TRP A 441 -14.01 13.04 8.41
CA TRP A 441 -14.09 14.13 9.37
C TRP A 441 -14.60 15.45 8.78
N ASN A 442 -14.29 15.68 7.50
CA ASN A 442 -14.61 16.92 6.80
C ASN A 442 -15.62 16.68 5.69
N VAL A 443 -16.24 17.74 5.19
CA VAL A 443 -17.08 17.66 3.99
C VAL A 443 -16.31 16.97 2.85
N PRO A 444 -16.89 15.94 2.19
CA PRO A 444 -16.19 15.18 1.17
C PRO A 444 -15.68 16.07 0.03
N ASN A 445 -14.45 15.84 -0.37
CA ASN A 445 -13.81 16.48 -1.52
C ASN A 445 -13.97 15.62 -2.77
N PRO A 446 -14.23 16.18 -3.95
CA PRO A 446 -14.25 15.45 -5.19
C PRO A 446 -12.84 15.16 -5.72
N LEU A 447 -12.77 14.19 -6.62
CA LEU A 447 -11.68 14.03 -7.57
C LEU A 447 -11.98 14.85 -8.82
N ASP A 448 -11.01 15.64 -9.31
CA ASP A 448 -11.01 16.27 -10.62
C ASP A 448 -10.48 15.26 -11.63
N ILE A 449 -11.33 14.81 -12.54
CA ILE A 449 -11.05 13.76 -13.52
C ILE A 449 -11.11 14.36 -14.89
N GLU A 450 -10.06 14.14 -15.69
CA GLU A 450 -9.94 14.67 -17.04
C GLU A 450 -9.32 13.62 -17.98
N ILE A 451 -9.98 13.33 -19.08
CA ILE A 451 -9.42 12.56 -20.19
C ILE A 451 -8.51 13.51 -20.98
N CYS A 452 -7.20 13.44 -20.70
CA CYS A 452 -6.22 14.32 -21.33
C CYS A 452 -5.93 13.92 -22.77
N ASN A 453 -5.77 12.62 -23.01
CA ASN A 453 -5.34 12.06 -24.28
C ASN A 453 -6.15 10.81 -24.62
N GLY A 454 -6.23 10.48 -25.91
CA GLY A 454 -7.05 9.37 -26.40
C GLY A 454 -8.56 9.69 -26.36
N GLU A 455 -9.36 8.69 -26.68
CA GLU A 455 -10.82 8.80 -26.70
C GLU A 455 -11.46 7.76 -25.79
N ALA A 456 -12.36 8.21 -24.91
CA ALA A 456 -13.18 7.38 -24.07
C ALA A 456 -14.44 8.13 -23.64
N ASP A 457 -15.50 7.41 -23.32
CA ASP A 457 -16.68 7.99 -22.69
C ASP A 457 -16.36 8.33 -21.22
N ILE A 458 -16.60 9.58 -20.84
CA ILE A 458 -16.30 10.08 -19.49
C ILE A 458 -17.07 9.30 -18.41
N GLU A 459 -18.31 8.90 -18.64
CA GLU A 459 -19.07 8.15 -17.64
C GLU A 459 -18.52 6.73 -17.43
N THR A 460 -18.01 6.11 -18.49
CA THR A 460 -17.28 4.83 -18.40
C THR A 460 -16.02 5.01 -17.55
N VAL A 461 -15.23 6.05 -17.77
CA VAL A 461 -14.05 6.37 -16.96
C VAL A 461 -14.41 6.58 -15.49
N LEU A 462 -15.50 7.32 -15.21
CA LEU A 462 -15.95 7.55 -13.84
C LEU A 462 -16.39 6.26 -13.13
N ARG A 463 -17.11 5.35 -13.84
CA ARG A 463 -17.50 4.03 -13.31
C ARG A 463 -16.27 3.17 -13.02
N ASP A 464 -15.28 3.16 -13.91
CA ASP A 464 -14.05 2.42 -13.71
C ASP A 464 -13.26 2.95 -12.50
N ILE A 465 -13.16 4.27 -12.34
CA ILE A 465 -12.52 4.88 -11.16
C ILE A 465 -13.27 4.46 -9.87
N MET A 466 -14.61 4.49 -9.85
CA MET A 466 -15.40 4.02 -8.72
C MET A 466 -15.10 2.54 -8.39
N ARG A 467 -15.04 1.67 -9.40
CA ARG A 467 -14.69 0.24 -9.26
C ARG A 467 -13.29 0.06 -8.66
N LEU A 468 -12.31 0.80 -9.17
CA LEU A 468 -10.92 0.73 -8.69
C LEU A 468 -10.74 1.24 -7.25
N THR A 469 -11.70 1.97 -6.67
CA THR A 469 -11.68 2.32 -5.24
C THR A 469 -12.02 1.15 -4.31
N LYS A 470 -12.49 0.02 -4.85
CA LYS A 470 -12.91 -1.17 -4.08
C LYS A 470 -11.81 -2.24 -3.95
N LEU A 471 -10.71 -2.12 -4.68
CA LEU A 471 -9.69 -3.18 -4.82
C LEU A 471 -8.51 -3.06 -3.85
N ASN A 472 -8.70 -2.41 -2.71
CA ASN A 472 -7.67 -2.33 -1.69
C ASN A 472 -7.73 -3.53 -0.74
N TYR A 473 -6.87 -4.50 -0.96
CA TYR A 473 -6.76 -5.69 -0.10
C TYR A 473 -5.88 -5.49 1.14
N ASN A 474 -5.26 -4.32 1.33
CA ASN A 474 -4.53 -3.99 2.55
C ASN A 474 -5.44 -3.54 3.71
N SER A 475 -6.74 -3.49 3.46
CA SER A 475 -7.77 -3.18 4.45
C SER A 475 -9.11 -3.72 4.00
N CYS A 476 -10.02 -3.95 4.94
CA CYS A 476 -11.39 -4.39 4.66
C CYS A 476 -12.39 -3.22 4.78
N ASN A 477 -12.04 -2.09 4.15
CA ASN A 477 -12.88 -0.90 4.13
C ASN A 477 -13.97 -1.00 3.05
N PHE A 478 -15.06 -0.26 3.22
CA PHE A 478 -16.13 -0.17 2.22
C PHE A 478 -15.60 0.26 0.86
N ALA A 479 -14.78 1.29 0.82
CA ALA A 479 -14.07 1.78 -0.36
C ALA A 479 -12.96 2.76 0.05
N ASP A 480 -12.06 3.03 -0.87
CA ASP A 480 -11.06 4.09 -0.76
C ASP A 480 -11.52 5.39 -1.42
N GLY A 481 -10.89 6.51 -1.03
CA GLY A 481 -11.12 7.82 -1.67
C GLY A 481 -10.37 8.01 -2.99
N LEU A 482 -9.37 7.17 -3.29
CA LEU A 482 -8.60 7.16 -4.54
C LEU A 482 -8.68 5.79 -5.20
N PRO A 483 -8.60 5.72 -6.54
CA PRO A 483 -8.46 4.45 -7.23
C PRO A 483 -7.16 3.76 -6.82
N ILE A 484 -7.21 2.45 -6.74
CA ILE A 484 -6.08 1.64 -6.26
C ILE A 484 -4.82 1.84 -7.11
N THR A 485 -4.96 2.11 -8.40
CA THR A 485 -3.87 2.44 -9.33
C THR A 485 -2.97 3.55 -8.81
N LEU A 486 -3.52 4.67 -8.38
CA LEU A 486 -2.75 5.80 -7.82
C LEU A 486 -2.35 5.56 -6.36
N LYS A 487 -3.24 4.98 -5.56
CA LYS A 487 -2.97 4.75 -4.13
C LYS A 487 -1.79 3.81 -3.93
N PHE A 488 -1.75 2.69 -4.66
CA PHE A 488 -0.66 1.72 -4.53
C PHE A 488 0.60 2.17 -5.28
N ALA A 489 0.48 2.80 -6.45
CA ALA A 489 1.63 3.37 -7.13
C ALA A 489 2.43 4.28 -6.19
N SER A 490 1.73 5.11 -5.41
CA SER A 490 2.38 5.95 -4.41
C SER A 490 3.08 5.15 -3.30
N LYS A 491 2.42 4.13 -2.72
CA LYS A 491 3.02 3.30 -1.66
C LYS A 491 4.19 2.46 -2.15
N VAL A 492 4.04 1.85 -3.31
CA VAL A 492 5.10 1.07 -3.95
C VAL A 492 6.29 1.95 -4.31
N GLY A 493 6.02 3.15 -4.83
CA GLY A 493 7.05 4.14 -5.09
C GLY A 493 7.87 4.50 -3.85
N ASP A 494 7.23 4.61 -2.67
CA ASP A 494 7.94 4.86 -1.40
C ASP A 494 8.89 3.71 -1.03
N ILE A 495 8.50 2.45 -1.29
CA ILE A 495 9.36 1.29 -1.06
C ILE A 495 10.50 1.23 -2.07
N LEU A 496 10.21 1.35 -3.36
CA LEU A 496 11.20 1.24 -4.43
C LEU A 496 12.25 2.34 -4.39
N THR A 497 11.88 3.55 -3.97
CA THR A 497 12.83 4.68 -3.83
C THR A 497 13.58 4.70 -2.49
N THR A 498 13.39 3.68 -1.68
CA THR A 498 14.15 3.52 -0.43
C THR A 498 15.51 2.89 -0.66
N LEU A 499 15.63 2.01 -1.67
CA LEU A 499 16.92 1.41 -2.08
C LEU A 499 17.75 2.42 -2.87
N PRO A 500 19.09 2.37 -2.75
CA PRO A 500 19.95 3.05 -3.70
C PRO A 500 19.67 2.52 -5.11
N PHE A 501 19.68 3.41 -6.07
CA PHE A 501 19.71 3.03 -7.47
C PHE A 501 21.18 2.97 -7.89
N ASP A 502 21.61 1.85 -8.44
CA ASP A 502 22.95 1.70 -8.98
C ASP A 502 23.11 2.68 -10.15
N ASP A 503 24.16 3.51 -10.09
CA ASP A 503 24.44 4.58 -11.07
C ASP A 503 24.84 4.05 -12.45
N ASP A 504 25.18 2.77 -12.53
CA ASP A 504 25.46 2.13 -13.79
C ASP A 504 24.14 1.95 -14.56
N GLY A 505 23.91 2.85 -15.52
CA GLY A 505 22.96 2.64 -16.61
C GLY A 505 23.29 1.38 -17.42
N GLY A 506 23.99 0.46 -16.79
CA GLY A 506 24.29 -0.88 -17.25
C GLY A 506 22.97 -1.59 -17.50
N GLN A 507 22.83 -2.02 -18.72
CA GLN A 507 21.96 -3.08 -19.16
C GLN A 507 22.27 -4.35 -18.35
N ASP A 508 22.23 -4.29 -17.03
CA ASP A 508 22.25 -5.50 -16.26
C ASP A 508 20.89 -6.17 -16.43
N SER A 509 21.00 -7.36 -16.95
CA SER A 509 19.98 -8.36 -17.22
C SER A 509 19.09 -8.72 -16.03
N ASP A 510 19.19 -8.02 -14.91
CA ASP A 510 18.42 -8.13 -13.68
C ASP A 510 17.45 -6.97 -13.44
N ASN A 511 16.75 -6.54 -14.49
CA ASN A 511 15.51 -5.80 -14.24
C ASN A 511 14.60 -6.78 -13.47
N PRO A 512 14.38 -6.61 -12.15
CA PRO A 512 13.67 -7.60 -11.38
C PRO A 512 12.32 -7.82 -12.05
N LYS A 513 12.00 -9.08 -12.34
CA LYS A 513 10.69 -9.44 -12.91
C LYS A 513 9.61 -8.71 -12.14
N PRO A 514 8.58 -8.19 -12.80
CA PRO A 514 7.47 -7.54 -12.13
C PRO A 514 6.96 -8.42 -11.01
N LEU A 515 6.85 -7.86 -9.81
CA LEU A 515 6.37 -8.61 -8.65
C LEU A 515 4.91 -8.23 -8.37
N PRO A 516 4.07 -9.21 -8.00
CA PRO A 516 2.71 -8.95 -7.57
C PRO A 516 2.63 -8.10 -6.30
N PHE A 517 1.49 -7.44 -6.11
CA PHE A 517 1.26 -6.52 -4.99
C PHE A 517 1.50 -7.07 -3.61
N TRP A 518 1.23 -8.35 -3.37
CA TRP A 518 1.41 -8.94 -2.04
C TRP A 518 2.84 -8.86 -1.50
N HIS A 519 3.83 -8.57 -2.34
CA HIS A 519 5.21 -8.32 -1.90
C HIS A 519 5.39 -6.91 -1.30
N TYR A 520 4.55 -5.95 -1.68
CA TYR A 520 4.71 -4.53 -1.32
C TYR A 520 3.76 -4.06 -0.20
N ILE A 521 2.65 -4.72 0.01
CA ILE A 521 1.65 -4.31 1.02
C ILE A 521 1.90 -4.90 2.41
#